data_020269cbb4b5b37af8cf5de9711a635d
#
_entry.id   020269cbb4b5b37af8cf5de9711a635d
#
_cell.length_a   1.000
_cell.length_b   1.000
_cell.length_c   1.000
_cell.angle_alpha   90.00
_cell.angle_beta   90.00
_cell.angle_gamma   90.00
#
_symmetry.space_group_name_H-M   'P 1'
#
loop_
_entity.id
_entity.type
_entity.pdbx_description
1 polymer ?
#
loop_
_entity_poly.entity_id
_entity_poly.type
_entity_poly.pdbx_seq_one_letter_code
_entity_poly.pdbx_strand_id
1 'polypeptide(L)'
;MVQRSRSIFTSPGARWRAGVLVATALPALALPALALRAQPVRPATQPPARVTVIGPGPTNSLTDVPGLKVGHFTRSDSGYRSGTTVIRTEKGATAGYSQMGGAPGTKETDLLKPGGQVRTVQAIMLGGGSAFGLDAATGVMQWMEEHNFGVPVGAGVVPIVPAAILMDLGRGGNFKKRPDASFGYKATDAATTDPVQSGRIGVGMGAGWGMGTASVKLSNGYTVAAIVGLNPAGSPLDPRTCLPYGFFLELGDEFNLVQPKAEECAAAATGRGGPNDGSDGAPRNTTIALVATDAPLFDLEAERMAQIANAGLARSIRPIHGIGDGDTVFGMATTLPTTQMSNGDLQAIFNAGADVLGRAVVHAVLMSKQVGTSRAGYCQQYPSACVKRTGK
;
A
#
# COMPACT_ATOMS: atom_id res chain seq x y z
N MET A 1 15.63 -37.07 -41.79
CA MET A 1 14.54 -37.46 -42.69
C MET A 1 13.36 -36.56 -42.34
N VAL A 2 13.19 -35.48 -43.09
CA VAL A 2 12.32 -35.33 -44.26
C VAL A 2 10.88 -35.07 -43.78
N GLN A 3 10.16 -34.03 -44.14
CA GLN A 3 9.97 -33.37 -45.42
C GLN A 3 9.29 -32.00 -45.26
N ARG A 4 9.71 -31.04 -46.04
CA ARG A 4 9.00 -29.76 -46.28
C ARG A 4 7.87 -29.99 -47.28
N SER A 5 6.70 -29.38 -47.08
CA SER A 5 5.78 -29.12 -48.18
C SER A 5 5.44 -27.64 -48.24
N ARG A 6 5.79 -27.01 -49.33
CA ARG A 6 5.32 -25.69 -49.79
C ARG A 6 4.04 -25.89 -50.55
N SER A 7 3.01 -25.10 -50.27
CA SER A 7 1.89 -24.93 -51.19
C SER A 7 1.82 -23.48 -51.66
N ILE A 8 1.92 -23.34 -52.96
CA ILE A 8 1.78 -22.12 -53.76
C ILE A 8 0.30 -21.93 -54.02
N PHE A 9 -0.28 -20.79 -53.69
CA PHE A 9 -1.60 -20.39 -54.18
C PHE A 9 -1.46 -19.23 -55.16
N THR A 10 -1.80 -19.55 -56.44
CA THR A 10 -1.93 -18.63 -57.56
C THR A 10 -3.30 -17.94 -57.50
N SER A 11 -3.32 -16.64 -57.68
CA SER A 11 -4.54 -15.82 -57.84
C SER A 11 -5.05 -15.82 -59.29
N PRO A 12 -6.37 -15.87 -59.57
CA PRO A 12 -6.92 -15.60 -60.89
C PRO A 12 -7.32 -14.13 -61.03
N GLY A 13 -7.01 -13.56 -62.16
CA GLY A 13 -7.23 -12.19 -62.54
C GLY A 13 -8.70 -11.78 -62.68
N ALA A 14 -8.98 -10.58 -62.29
CA ALA A 14 -10.27 -9.92 -62.46
C ALA A 14 -10.32 -9.18 -63.81
N ARG A 15 -11.27 -9.58 -64.63
CA ARG A 15 -11.59 -8.89 -65.91
C ARG A 15 -12.49 -7.67 -65.62
N TRP A 16 -12.06 -6.51 -66.05
CA TRP A 16 -12.83 -5.28 -66.03
C TRP A 16 -13.92 -5.35 -67.13
N ARG A 17 -15.20 -5.19 -66.78
CA ARG A 17 -16.30 -4.88 -67.70
C ARG A 17 -16.63 -3.42 -67.56
N ALA A 18 -16.56 -2.72 -68.70
CA ALA A 18 -17.00 -1.36 -68.86
C ALA A 18 -18.53 -1.28 -68.70
N GLY A 19 -19.00 -0.56 -67.69
CA GLY A 19 -20.41 -0.22 -67.52
C GLY A 19 -20.72 1.18 -67.99
N VAL A 20 -21.73 1.27 -68.86
CA VAL A 20 -22.24 2.52 -69.46
C VAL A 20 -22.90 3.37 -68.35
N LEU A 21 -22.44 4.63 -68.20
CA LEU A 21 -23.04 5.64 -67.35
C LEU A 21 -24.29 6.19 -68.00
N VAL A 22 -25.47 5.88 -67.49
CA VAL A 22 -26.70 6.59 -67.80
C VAL A 22 -26.86 7.73 -66.79
N ALA A 23 -26.73 8.96 -67.25
CA ALA A 23 -26.96 10.13 -66.40
C ALA A 23 -28.45 10.40 -66.28
N THR A 24 -29.03 10.11 -65.13
CA THR A 24 -30.39 10.57 -64.78
C THR A 24 -30.29 11.88 -64.03
N ALA A 25 -30.83 12.93 -64.60
CA ALA A 25 -30.98 14.25 -63.95
C ALA A 25 -32.02 14.15 -62.81
N LEU A 26 -31.60 14.38 -61.61
CA LEU A 26 -32.47 14.54 -60.43
C LEU A 26 -32.85 16.02 -60.29
N PRO A 27 -34.11 16.35 -60.01
CA PRO A 27 -34.54 17.74 -59.79
C PRO A 27 -33.97 18.26 -58.46
N ALA A 28 -33.42 19.45 -58.47
CA ALA A 28 -32.92 20.16 -57.29
C ALA A 28 -34.09 20.50 -56.34
N LEU A 29 -34.20 19.77 -55.25
CA LEU A 29 -35.07 20.13 -54.13
C LEU A 29 -34.34 21.23 -53.31
N ALA A 30 -34.90 22.46 -53.37
CA ALA A 30 -34.48 23.57 -52.54
C ALA A 30 -34.78 23.24 -51.04
N LEU A 31 -33.76 22.91 -50.27
CA LEU A 31 -33.88 22.82 -48.83
C LEU A 31 -33.99 24.23 -48.22
N PRO A 32 -34.96 24.45 -47.30
CA PRO A 32 -35.02 25.73 -46.60
C PRO A 32 -33.77 25.89 -45.71
N ALA A 33 -33.11 27.05 -45.82
CA ALA A 33 -32.00 27.41 -44.94
C ALA A 33 -32.51 27.47 -43.49
N LEU A 34 -32.23 26.40 -42.72
CA LEU A 34 -32.38 26.45 -41.27
C LEU A 34 -31.36 27.44 -40.72
N ALA A 35 -31.85 28.63 -40.32
CA ALA A 35 -31.04 29.57 -39.56
C ALA A 35 -30.59 28.90 -38.25
N LEU A 36 -29.33 28.45 -38.17
CA LEU A 36 -28.70 28.05 -36.91
C LEU A 36 -28.72 29.30 -36.00
N ARG A 37 -29.68 29.33 -35.07
CA ARG A 37 -29.60 30.26 -33.94
C ARG A 37 -28.39 29.87 -33.11
N ALA A 38 -27.36 30.72 -33.08
CA ALA A 38 -26.27 30.60 -32.17
C ALA A 38 -26.82 30.49 -30.73
N GLN A 39 -26.65 29.33 -30.08
CA GLN A 39 -27.00 29.22 -28.69
C GLN A 39 -26.07 30.15 -27.88
N PRO A 40 -26.57 30.85 -26.86
CA PRO A 40 -25.74 31.68 -26.03
C PRO A 40 -24.66 30.78 -25.39
N VAL A 41 -23.39 31.12 -25.61
CA VAL A 41 -22.25 30.47 -24.97
C VAL A 41 -22.48 30.59 -23.46
N ARG A 42 -22.76 29.47 -22.80
CA ARG A 42 -22.78 29.44 -21.32
C ARG A 42 -21.42 29.95 -20.88
N PRO A 43 -21.34 30.87 -19.90
CA PRO A 43 -20.07 31.29 -19.34
C PRO A 43 -19.37 30.02 -18.85
N ALA A 44 -18.09 29.84 -19.22
CA ALA A 44 -17.28 28.72 -18.80
C ALA A 44 -17.30 28.74 -17.27
N THR A 45 -17.93 27.74 -16.66
CA THR A 45 -17.80 27.50 -15.22
C THR A 45 -16.34 27.34 -14.95
N GLN A 46 -15.78 28.13 -14.02
CA GLN A 46 -14.40 27.93 -13.59
C GLN A 46 -14.21 26.46 -13.23
N PRO A 47 -13.13 25.82 -13.71
CA PRO A 47 -12.84 24.45 -13.32
C PRO A 47 -12.80 24.39 -11.78
N PRO A 48 -13.34 23.33 -11.14
CA PRO A 48 -13.30 23.20 -9.70
C PRO A 48 -11.86 23.33 -9.22
N ALA A 49 -11.67 24.02 -8.09
CA ALA A 49 -10.35 24.22 -7.51
C ALA A 49 -9.65 22.87 -7.31
N ARG A 50 -8.42 22.76 -7.77
CA ARG A 50 -7.64 21.52 -7.65
C ARG A 50 -7.37 21.22 -6.17
N VAL A 51 -7.71 20.01 -5.72
CA VAL A 51 -7.37 19.55 -4.38
C VAL A 51 -5.85 19.38 -4.26
N THR A 52 -5.28 19.93 -3.21
CA THR A 52 -3.83 19.94 -2.93
C THR A 52 -3.54 19.39 -1.55
N VAL A 53 -2.33 18.92 -1.34
CA VAL A 53 -1.79 18.60 0.00
C VAL A 53 -1.48 19.93 0.71
N ILE A 54 -2.01 20.11 1.93
CA ILE A 54 -1.74 21.30 2.75
C ILE A 54 -0.60 21.08 3.75
N GLY A 55 -0.32 19.84 4.14
CA GLY A 55 0.75 19.50 5.06
C GLY A 55 0.61 18.08 5.60
N PRO A 56 1.55 17.65 6.45
CA PRO A 56 1.37 16.41 7.20
C PRO A 56 0.17 16.54 8.14
N GLY A 57 -0.44 15.41 8.51
CA GLY A 57 -1.44 15.38 9.59
C GLY A 57 -0.81 15.73 10.96
N PRO A 58 -1.63 15.95 11.98
CA PRO A 58 -1.16 16.46 13.28
C PRO A 58 -0.06 15.64 13.95
N THR A 59 -0.08 14.32 13.79
CA THR A 59 0.92 13.40 14.36
C THR A 59 1.76 12.71 13.29
N ASN A 60 1.49 12.98 12.02
CA ASN A 60 2.11 12.34 10.87
C ASN A 60 2.07 10.80 10.97
N SER A 61 0.95 10.25 11.41
CA SER A 61 0.75 8.82 11.63
C SER A 61 -0.61 8.33 11.13
N LEU A 62 -0.80 7.01 11.07
CA LEU A 62 -2.04 6.39 10.60
C LEU A 62 -3.26 6.82 11.41
N THR A 63 -3.09 7.05 12.70
CA THR A 63 -4.17 7.46 13.62
C THR A 63 -4.65 8.91 13.42
N ASP A 64 -4.02 9.68 12.52
CA ASP A 64 -4.58 10.96 12.07
C ASP A 64 -5.87 10.78 11.23
N VAL A 65 -6.13 9.57 10.72
CA VAL A 65 -7.42 9.22 10.11
C VAL A 65 -8.44 8.93 11.22
N PRO A 66 -9.49 9.75 11.36
CA PRO A 66 -10.50 9.56 12.40
C PRO A 66 -11.17 8.19 12.33
N GLY A 67 -11.41 7.59 13.49
CA GLY A 67 -12.09 6.30 13.62
C GLY A 67 -11.16 5.09 13.61
N LEU A 68 -9.85 5.28 13.37
CA LEU A 68 -8.85 4.22 13.47
C LEU A 68 -8.24 4.16 14.88
N LYS A 69 -8.00 2.93 15.33
CA LYS A 69 -7.15 2.59 16.47
C LYS A 69 -6.09 1.61 16.00
N VAL A 70 -4.85 1.80 16.46
CA VAL A 70 -3.72 0.95 16.10
C VAL A 70 -3.09 0.36 17.35
N GLY A 71 -2.86 -0.94 17.33
CA GLY A 71 -2.21 -1.63 18.42
C GLY A 71 -1.14 -2.59 17.94
N HIS A 72 -0.17 -2.85 18.80
CA HIS A 72 0.98 -3.67 18.50
C HIS A 72 1.21 -4.68 19.62
N PHE A 73 1.58 -5.90 19.24
CA PHE A 73 2.20 -6.82 20.16
C PHE A 73 3.53 -7.31 19.59
N THR A 74 4.60 -7.12 20.37
CA THR A 74 5.98 -7.32 19.93
C THR A 74 6.70 -8.24 20.88
N ARG A 75 7.43 -9.22 20.35
CA ARG A 75 8.35 -10.04 21.15
C ARG A 75 9.73 -10.12 20.52
N SER A 76 10.75 -9.83 21.34
CA SER A 76 12.18 -9.96 20.99
C SER A 76 12.98 -10.75 22.06
N ASP A 77 12.26 -11.44 22.93
CA ASP A 77 12.75 -12.24 24.05
C ASP A 77 12.58 -13.73 23.81
N SER A 78 13.28 -14.56 24.59
CA SER A 78 13.10 -16.03 24.62
C SER A 78 13.09 -16.70 23.24
N GLY A 79 13.88 -16.18 22.31
CA GLY A 79 13.99 -16.68 20.95
C GLY A 79 12.90 -16.15 20.00
N TYR A 80 11.97 -15.31 20.45
CA TYR A 80 11.08 -14.57 19.57
C TYR A 80 11.80 -13.41 18.90
N ARG A 81 11.40 -13.10 17.68
CA ARG A 81 11.77 -11.89 16.96
C ARG A 81 10.73 -11.59 15.88
N SER A 82 9.54 -11.30 16.35
CA SER A 82 8.37 -11.10 15.50
C SER A 82 7.33 -10.27 16.25
N GLY A 83 6.28 -9.87 15.53
CA GLY A 83 5.18 -9.14 16.12
C GLY A 83 3.99 -9.01 15.18
N THR A 84 2.92 -8.46 15.72
CA THR A 84 1.65 -8.23 15.04
C THR A 84 1.21 -6.80 15.27
N THR A 85 0.69 -6.18 14.21
CA THR A 85 0.06 -4.85 14.22
C THR A 85 -1.39 -5.02 13.80
N VAL A 86 -2.31 -4.46 14.56
CA VAL A 86 -3.75 -4.47 14.26
C VAL A 86 -4.23 -3.05 14.07
N ILE A 87 -4.89 -2.80 12.97
CA ILE A 87 -5.58 -1.57 12.67
C ILE A 87 -7.07 -1.88 12.76
N ARG A 88 -7.78 -1.31 13.73
CA ARG A 88 -9.19 -1.58 13.95
C ARG A 88 -10.07 -0.34 13.94
N THR A 89 -11.34 -0.55 13.66
CA THR A 89 -12.41 0.45 13.71
C THR A 89 -13.63 -0.14 14.39
N GLU A 90 -14.29 0.66 15.19
CA GLU A 90 -15.49 0.21 15.94
C GLU A 90 -16.76 0.26 15.07
N LYS A 91 -16.79 1.13 14.07
CA LYS A 91 -17.96 1.33 13.21
C LYS A 91 -17.97 0.48 11.94
N GLY A 92 -16.90 -0.28 11.71
CA GLY A 92 -16.62 -0.88 10.42
C GLY A 92 -16.06 0.14 9.42
N ALA A 93 -15.36 -0.33 8.42
CA ALA A 93 -14.80 0.48 7.35
C ALA A 93 -14.95 -0.22 6.01
N THR A 94 -15.10 0.54 4.93
CA THR A 94 -14.96 0.00 3.58
C THR A 94 -13.50 -0.35 3.34
N ALA A 95 -13.24 -1.50 2.73
CA ALA A 95 -11.86 -1.91 2.44
C ALA A 95 -11.73 -2.56 1.06
N GLY A 96 -10.51 -2.48 0.53
CA GLY A 96 -10.08 -3.16 -0.69
C GLY A 96 -8.61 -3.55 -0.55
N TYR A 97 -8.05 -4.25 -1.53
CA TYR A 97 -6.64 -4.62 -1.50
C TYR A 97 -6.03 -4.71 -2.90
N SER A 98 -4.72 -4.66 -2.94
CA SER A 98 -3.92 -4.93 -4.14
C SER A 98 -2.74 -5.81 -3.76
N GLN A 99 -2.64 -6.97 -4.38
CA GLN A 99 -1.54 -7.91 -4.19
C GLN A 99 -0.70 -7.94 -5.47
N MET A 100 0.59 -7.60 -5.36
CA MET A 100 1.50 -7.44 -6.50
C MET A 100 2.70 -8.40 -6.45
N GLY A 101 3.10 -8.87 -5.28
CA GLY A 101 4.19 -9.84 -5.14
C GLY A 101 3.78 -11.25 -5.57
N GLY A 102 4.75 -12.10 -5.95
CA GLY A 102 4.50 -13.47 -6.44
C GLY A 102 4.26 -14.52 -5.34
N ALA A 103 4.52 -14.20 -4.05
CA ALA A 103 4.44 -15.14 -2.93
C ALA A 103 3.66 -14.58 -1.72
N PRO A 104 2.39 -14.17 -1.87
CA PRO A 104 1.62 -13.56 -0.80
C PRO A 104 1.23 -14.56 0.29
N GLY A 105 1.12 -14.05 1.53
CA GLY A 105 0.46 -14.76 2.63
C GLY A 105 -0.66 -13.88 3.16
N THR A 106 -1.91 -14.22 2.84
CA THR A 106 -3.09 -13.41 3.16
C THR A 106 -4.25 -14.25 3.67
N LYS A 107 -5.19 -13.60 4.37
CA LYS A 107 -6.45 -14.17 4.85
C LYS A 107 -7.59 -13.21 4.54
N GLU A 108 -8.78 -13.73 4.18
CA GLU A 108 -10.03 -12.99 3.95
C GLU A 108 -9.95 -11.93 2.81
N THR A 109 -8.95 -12.00 1.92
CA THR A 109 -8.80 -11.03 0.84
C THR A 109 -9.84 -11.18 -0.27
N ASP A 110 -10.35 -12.39 -0.51
CA ASP A 110 -11.40 -12.59 -1.51
C ASP A 110 -12.70 -11.84 -1.16
N LEU A 111 -12.98 -11.66 0.13
CA LEU A 111 -14.13 -10.90 0.60
C LEU A 111 -14.05 -9.41 0.27
N LEU A 112 -12.83 -8.87 0.08
CA LEU A 112 -12.60 -7.47 -0.26
C LEU A 112 -12.76 -7.15 -1.75
N LYS A 113 -13.04 -8.15 -2.59
CA LYS A 113 -13.32 -7.91 -4.01
C LYS A 113 -14.64 -7.17 -4.16
N PRO A 114 -14.71 -6.17 -5.04
CA PRO A 114 -15.96 -5.43 -5.27
C PRO A 114 -17.13 -6.32 -5.64
N GLY A 115 -18.32 -5.98 -5.14
CA GLY A 115 -19.55 -6.72 -5.41
C GLY A 115 -19.90 -7.79 -4.37
N GLY A 116 -19.10 -7.96 -3.31
CA GLY A 116 -19.43 -8.82 -2.17
C GLY A 116 -20.64 -8.32 -1.37
N GLN A 117 -21.31 -9.22 -0.66
CA GLN A 117 -22.43 -8.87 0.19
C GLN A 117 -21.98 -8.19 1.49
N VAL A 118 -20.87 -8.63 2.08
CA VAL A 118 -20.26 -8.03 3.25
C VAL A 118 -19.29 -6.96 2.78
N ARG A 119 -19.58 -5.68 3.12
CA ARG A 119 -18.87 -4.53 2.59
C ARG A 119 -18.04 -3.78 3.62
N THR A 120 -18.01 -4.27 4.85
CA THR A 120 -17.26 -3.63 5.94
C THR A 120 -16.36 -4.61 6.64
N VAL A 121 -15.18 -4.14 7.02
CA VAL A 121 -14.23 -4.86 7.87
C VAL A 121 -14.15 -4.17 9.24
N GLN A 122 -13.87 -4.93 10.28
CA GLN A 122 -13.70 -4.40 11.62
C GLN A 122 -12.23 -4.16 11.97
N ALA A 123 -11.33 -4.93 11.35
CA ALA A 123 -9.89 -4.74 11.51
C ALA A 123 -9.13 -5.24 10.28
N ILE A 124 -7.89 -4.77 10.13
CA ILE A 124 -6.88 -5.34 9.24
C ILE A 124 -5.67 -5.69 10.10
N MET A 125 -5.15 -6.91 9.93
CA MET A 125 -3.98 -7.41 10.67
C MET A 125 -2.76 -7.51 9.74
N LEU A 126 -1.66 -6.92 10.18
CA LEU A 126 -0.34 -7.04 9.58
C LEU A 126 0.57 -7.81 10.55
N GLY A 127 1.10 -8.95 10.14
CA GLY A 127 1.86 -9.82 11.03
C GLY A 127 3.18 -10.32 10.46
N GLY A 128 4.07 -10.79 11.34
CA GLY A 128 5.21 -11.61 10.99
C GLY A 128 4.84 -13.11 11.01
N GLY A 129 5.84 -14.00 10.89
CA GLY A 129 5.68 -15.44 11.04
C GLY A 129 5.35 -16.20 9.76
N SER A 130 5.45 -15.57 8.58
CA SER A 130 5.06 -16.19 7.31
C SER A 130 3.63 -16.74 7.39
N ALA A 131 3.25 -17.72 6.60
CA ALA A 131 1.90 -18.31 6.60
C ALA A 131 1.38 -18.71 7.99
N PHE A 132 2.27 -19.14 8.89
CA PHE A 132 1.88 -19.47 10.28
C PHE A 132 1.37 -18.26 11.06
N GLY A 133 1.88 -17.07 10.78
CA GLY A 133 1.47 -15.83 11.46
C GLY A 133 0.04 -15.38 11.14
N LEU A 134 -0.60 -15.96 10.11
CA LEU A 134 -2.03 -15.74 9.82
C LEU A 134 -2.93 -16.19 10.98
N ASP A 135 -2.44 -17.08 11.86
CA ASP A 135 -3.16 -17.50 13.07
C ASP A 135 -3.43 -16.33 14.03
N ALA A 136 -2.59 -15.30 14.03
CA ALA A 136 -2.84 -14.11 14.84
C ALA A 136 -4.18 -13.44 14.53
N ALA A 137 -4.69 -13.53 13.29
CA ALA A 137 -5.99 -12.99 12.93
C ALA A 137 -7.14 -13.68 13.68
N THR A 138 -6.98 -14.94 14.10
CA THR A 138 -7.95 -15.65 14.96
C THR A 138 -8.10 -14.96 16.31
N GLY A 139 -7.00 -14.52 16.91
CA GLY A 139 -7.05 -13.76 18.17
C GLY A 139 -7.65 -12.37 18.01
N VAL A 140 -7.47 -11.72 16.85
CA VAL A 140 -8.17 -10.45 16.55
C VAL A 140 -9.67 -10.68 16.50
N MET A 141 -10.12 -11.73 15.79
CA MET A 141 -11.54 -12.09 15.68
C MET A 141 -12.12 -12.38 17.06
N GLN A 142 -11.42 -13.17 17.88
CA GLN A 142 -11.86 -13.49 19.25
C GLN A 142 -12.07 -12.21 20.07
N TRP A 143 -11.11 -11.30 20.11
CA TRP A 143 -11.24 -10.04 20.84
C TRP A 143 -12.44 -9.20 20.35
N MET A 144 -12.59 -9.11 19.02
CA MET A 144 -13.69 -8.36 18.40
C MET A 144 -15.05 -8.96 18.74
N GLU A 145 -15.21 -10.28 18.72
CA GLU A 145 -16.43 -10.99 19.09
C GLU A 145 -16.78 -10.73 20.55
N GLU A 146 -15.81 -10.87 21.48
CA GLU A 146 -15.99 -10.61 22.92
C GLU A 146 -16.44 -9.17 23.20
N HIS A 147 -16.13 -8.22 22.30
CA HIS A 147 -16.53 -6.82 22.40
C HIS A 147 -17.69 -6.43 21.49
N ASN A 148 -18.35 -7.43 20.88
CA ASN A 148 -19.51 -7.27 20.02
C ASN A 148 -19.25 -6.40 18.76
N PHE A 149 -18.06 -6.48 18.18
CA PHE A 149 -17.66 -5.86 16.91
C PHE A 149 -17.66 -6.88 15.78
N GLY A 150 -18.55 -6.75 14.81
CA GLY A 150 -18.66 -7.68 13.69
C GLY A 150 -19.91 -7.44 12.86
N VAL A 151 -20.08 -8.25 11.84
CA VAL A 151 -21.30 -8.31 11.05
C VAL A 151 -22.35 -9.08 11.87
N PRO A 152 -23.53 -8.51 12.15
CA PRO A 152 -24.57 -9.20 12.91
C PRO A 152 -25.08 -10.46 12.19
N VAL A 153 -25.04 -11.60 12.87
CA VAL A 153 -25.55 -12.88 12.38
C VAL A 153 -26.31 -13.59 13.50
N GLY A 154 -27.63 -13.65 13.38
CA GLY A 154 -28.45 -14.28 14.41
C GLY A 154 -28.28 -13.64 15.78
N ALA A 155 -27.80 -14.41 16.77
CA ALA A 155 -27.61 -13.97 18.14
C ALA A 155 -26.22 -13.39 18.45
N GLY A 156 -25.34 -13.29 17.45
CA GLY A 156 -23.96 -12.85 17.63
C GLY A 156 -23.45 -11.99 16.49
N VAL A 157 -22.15 -11.78 16.49
CA VAL A 157 -21.43 -11.04 15.45
C VAL A 157 -20.32 -11.92 14.85
N VAL A 158 -20.03 -11.71 13.56
CA VAL A 158 -18.89 -12.32 12.88
C VAL A 158 -17.93 -11.21 12.48
N PRO A 159 -16.79 -11.07 13.18
CA PRO A 159 -15.76 -10.11 12.82
C PRO A 159 -15.12 -10.44 11.48
N ILE A 160 -14.96 -9.44 10.62
CA ILE A 160 -14.27 -9.57 9.35
C ILE A 160 -12.87 -8.95 9.52
N VAL A 161 -11.84 -9.79 9.42
CA VAL A 161 -10.44 -9.45 9.72
C VAL A 161 -9.50 -9.90 8.60
N PRO A 162 -9.45 -9.15 7.49
CA PRO A 162 -8.43 -9.39 6.47
C PRO A 162 -7.03 -9.25 7.05
N ALA A 163 -6.11 -10.07 6.56
CA ALA A 163 -4.76 -10.10 7.08
C ALA A 163 -3.71 -10.32 5.98
N ALA A 164 -2.51 -9.79 6.21
CA ALA A 164 -1.31 -10.11 5.46
C ALA A 164 -0.12 -10.32 6.40
N ILE A 165 0.79 -11.20 6.00
CA ILE A 165 2.01 -11.50 6.77
C ILE A 165 3.27 -11.25 5.96
N LEU A 166 4.35 -10.97 6.67
CA LEU A 166 5.69 -10.95 6.10
C LEU A 166 6.51 -12.15 6.61
N MET A 167 7.56 -12.48 5.85
CA MET A 167 8.49 -13.55 6.18
C MET A 167 9.59 -13.02 7.09
N ASP A 168 9.57 -13.43 8.36
CA ASP A 168 10.61 -13.10 9.36
C ASP A 168 11.15 -14.33 10.11
N LEU A 169 10.73 -15.53 9.72
CA LEU A 169 11.15 -16.78 10.36
C LEU A 169 12.66 -16.97 10.27
N GLY A 170 13.28 -17.31 11.41
CA GLY A 170 14.72 -17.58 11.49
C GLY A 170 15.62 -16.34 11.39
N ARG A 171 15.09 -15.14 11.30
CA ARG A 171 15.88 -13.90 11.22
C ARG A 171 16.40 -13.44 12.59
N GLY A 172 17.33 -14.20 13.16
CA GLY A 172 17.90 -13.94 14.50
C GLY A 172 17.02 -14.37 15.66
N GLY A 173 15.95 -15.12 15.38
CA GLY A 173 15.09 -15.80 16.34
C GLY A 173 14.99 -17.30 16.08
N ASN A 174 14.28 -18.01 16.97
CA ASN A 174 13.97 -19.41 16.77
C ASN A 174 12.82 -19.54 15.75
N PHE A 175 12.99 -20.39 14.73
CA PHE A 175 12.01 -20.60 13.67
C PHE A 175 10.60 -20.98 14.18
N LYS A 176 10.51 -21.68 15.31
CA LYS A 176 9.24 -22.09 15.91
C LYS A 176 8.61 -21.04 16.83
N LYS A 177 9.34 -19.95 17.15
CA LYS A 177 8.87 -18.85 17.99
C LYS A 177 8.30 -17.74 17.09
N ARG A 178 7.01 -17.80 16.81
CA ARG A 178 6.29 -16.99 15.81
C ARG A 178 4.93 -16.54 16.36
N PRO A 179 4.30 -15.53 15.76
CA PRO A 179 2.96 -15.09 16.14
C PRO A 179 1.93 -16.22 16.06
N ASP A 180 1.06 -16.24 17.05
CA ASP A 180 -0.11 -17.09 17.20
C ASP A 180 -1.34 -16.22 17.54
N ALA A 181 -2.50 -16.83 17.84
CA ALA A 181 -3.73 -16.13 18.19
C ALA A 181 -3.53 -15.11 19.34
N SER A 182 -2.68 -15.46 20.34
CA SER A 182 -2.41 -14.56 21.48
C SER A 182 -1.77 -13.23 21.06
N PHE A 183 -0.98 -13.22 19.96
CA PHE A 183 -0.39 -11.99 19.44
C PHE A 183 -1.45 -11.04 18.88
N GLY A 184 -2.39 -11.59 18.08
CA GLY A 184 -3.50 -10.81 17.54
C GLY A 184 -4.40 -10.25 18.63
N TYR A 185 -4.78 -11.09 19.59
CA TYR A 185 -5.61 -10.67 20.73
C TYR A 185 -4.98 -9.49 21.48
N LYS A 186 -3.71 -9.64 21.91
CA LYS A 186 -3.00 -8.60 22.66
C LYS A 186 -2.75 -7.34 21.85
N ALA A 187 -2.48 -7.45 20.54
CA ALA A 187 -2.35 -6.30 19.68
C ALA A 187 -3.68 -5.55 19.52
N THR A 188 -4.82 -6.27 19.46
CA THR A 188 -6.15 -5.67 19.36
C THR A 188 -6.53 -4.96 20.67
N ASP A 189 -6.24 -5.59 21.79
CA ASP A 189 -6.48 -5.04 23.12
C ASP A 189 -5.68 -3.76 23.39
N ALA A 190 -4.41 -3.72 22.93
CA ALA A 190 -3.53 -2.56 23.03
C ALA A 190 -3.84 -1.43 22.03
N ALA A 191 -4.88 -1.54 21.19
CA ALA A 191 -5.12 -0.57 20.13
C ALA A 191 -5.71 0.74 20.67
N THR A 192 -5.03 1.86 20.42
CA THR A 192 -5.40 3.21 20.83
C THR A 192 -5.44 4.16 19.63
N THR A 193 -5.90 5.39 19.89
CA THR A 193 -5.85 6.52 18.94
C THR A 193 -4.54 7.32 19.06
N ASP A 194 -3.62 6.91 19.92
CA ASP A 194 -2.34 7.59 20.10
C ASP A 194 -1.50 7.56 18.80
N PRO A 195 -0.55 8.49 18.64
CA PRO A 195 0.35 8.49 17.49
C PRO A 195 1.10 7.17 17.34
N VAL A 196 1.02 6.59 16.13
CA VAL A 196 1.70 5.33 15.83
C VAL A 196 3.21 5.55 15.77
N GLN A 197 3.97 4.76 16.52
CA GLN A 197 5.42 4.79 16.50
C GLN A 197 5.96 4.00 15.31
N SER A 198 6.98 4.55 14.63
CA SER A 198 7.74 3.82 13.60
C SER A 198 8.95 3.09 14.19
N GLY A 199 9.42 2.03 13.54
CA GLY A 199 10.63 1.30 13.92
C GLY A 199 10.41 -0.21 14.14
N ARG A 200 11.13 -0.78 15.09
CA ARG A 200 11.08 -2.22 15.43
C ARG A 200 9.95 -2.53 16.40
N ILE A 201 8.71 -2.28 16.00
CA ILE A 201 7.51 -2.53 16.80
C ILE A 201 6.46 -3.27 15.96
N GLY A 202 5.63 -4.08 16.60
CA GLY A 202 4.59 -4.86 15.92
C GLY A 202 5.18 -5.66 14.76
N VAL A 203 4.54 -5.60 13.60
CA VAL A 203 5.01 -6.25 12.36
C VAL A 203 6.43 -5.83 11.97
N GLY A 204 6.90 -4.65 12.39
CA GLY A 204 8.25 -4.15 12.12
C GLY A 204 9.35 -4.86 12.90
N MET A 205 9.04 -5.65 13.94
CA MET A 205 10.06 -6.31 14.77
C MET A 205 10.92 -7.27 13.95
N GLY A 206 10.32 -8.14 13.17
CA GLY A 206 11.01 -9.12 12.32
C GLY A 206 11.33 -8.62 10.91
N ALA A 207 10.74 -7.50 10.51
CA ALA A 207 10.95 -6.90 9.19
C ALA A 207 12.40 -6.44 8.98
N GLY A 208 12.92 -6.52 7.77
CA GLY A 208 14.30 -6.12 7.45
C GLY A 208 14.58 -4.64 7.78
N TRP A 209 13.59 -3.77 7.54
CA TRP A 209 13.70 -2.32 7.72
C TRP A 209 12.72 -1.73 8.75
N GLY A 210 11.96 -2.56 9.47
CA GLY A 210 11.01 -2.09 10.47
C GLY A 210 9.63 -1.75 9.93
N MET A 211 8.90 -0.95 10.68
CA MET A 211 7.59 -0.42 10.34
C MET A 211 7.65 1.11 10.27
N GLY A 212 6.89 1.71 9.35
CA GLY A 212 6.77 3.16 9.24
C GLY A 212 5.34 3.60 9.01
N THR A 213 5.06 4.84 9.34
CA THR A 213 3.77 5.49 9.14
C THR A 213 3.96 6.94 8.72
N ALA A 214 2.99 7.50 8.01
CA ALA A 214 2.91 8.91 7.64
C ALA A 214 1.47 9.30 7.34
N SER A 215 1.16 10.60 7.34
CA SER A 215 -0.15 11.13 6.97
C SER A 215 -0.05 12.46 6.24
N VAL A 216 -1.13 12.84 5.56
CA VAL A 216 -1.32 14.17 4.95
C VAL A 216 -2.74 14.68 5.16
N LYS A 217 -2.88 15.99 5.21
CA LYS A 217 -4.15 16.71 5.10
C LYS A 217 -4.31 17.27 3.68
N LEU A 218 -5.51 17.12 3.13
CA LEU A 218 -5.89 17.66 1.83
C LEU A 218 -6.73 18.93 1.98
N SER A 219 -6.68 19.83 1.00
CA SER A 219 -7.42 21.10 1.01
C SER A 219 -8.94 20.94 0.98
N ASN A 220 -9.45 19.78 0.59
CA ASN A 220 -10.86 19.41 0.68
C ASN A 220 -11.27 18.86 2.06
N GLY A 221 -10.36 18.89 3.04
CA GLY A 221 -10.60 18.50 4.44
C GLY A 221 -10.29 17.03 4.77
N TYR A 222 -10.12 16.15 3.78
CA TYR A 222 -9.81 14.75 4.04
C TYR A 222 -8.38 14.54 4.51
N THR A 223 -8.20 13.46 5.26
CA THR A 223 -6.90 12.94 5.70
C THR A 223 -6.60 11.66 4.94
N VAL A 224 -5.37 11.51 4.51
CA VAL A 224 -4.87 10.24 3.96
C VAL A 224 -3.63 9.83 4.73
N ALA A 225 -3.57 8.59 5.17
CA ALA A 225 -2.45 8.09 5.97
C ALA A 225 -2.05 6.66 5.55
N ALA A 226 -0.82 6.27 5.87
CA ALA A 226 -0.32 4.94 5.58
C ALA A 226 0.49 4.35 6.72
N ILE A 227 0.52 3.01 6.77
CA ILE A 227 1.42 2.22 7.61
C ILE A 227 2.01 1.09 6.76
N VAL A 228 3.29 0.77 6.97
CA VAL A 228 4.00 -0.26 6.21
C VAL A 228 4.90 -1.11 7.09
N GLY A 229 4.83 -2.43 6.98
CA GLY A 229 5.83 -3.38 7.44
C GLY A 229 6.83 -3.62 6.31
N LEU A 230 8.06 -3.10 6.46
CA LEU A 230 9.02 -2.96 5.38
C LEU A 230 10.06 -4.08 5.38
N ASN A 231 9.88 -5.07 4.51
CA ASN A 231 10.77 -6.22 4.38
C ASN A 231 11.00 -6.67 2.92
N PRO A 232 11.28 -5.75 1.98
CA PRO A 232 11.38 -6.06 0.56
C PRO A 232 12.62 -6.89 0.20
N ALA A 233 12.57 -7.58 -0.93
CA ALA A 233 13.75 -8.17 -1.57
C ALA A 233 14.69 -7.07 -2.10
N GLY A 234 14.13 -6.01 -2.65
CA GLY A 234 14.89 -4.85 -3.08
C GLY A 234 15.36 -3.95 -1.95
N SER A 235 15.98 -2.85 -2.31
CA SER A 235 16.51 -1.86 -1.37
C SER A 235 15.63 -0.61 -1.34
N PRO A 236 15.35 -0.04 -0.17
CA PRO A 236 14.78 1.31 -0.07
C PRO A 236 15.84 2.42 -0.20
N LEU A 237 17.15 2.07 -0.30
CA LEU A 237 18.24 3.02 -0.44
C LEU A 237 18.80 3.03 -1.86
N ASP A 238 19.03 4.21 -2.40
CA ASP A 238 19.78 4.39 -3.66
C ASP A 238 21.26 4.09 -3.42
N PRO A 239 21.85 3.09 -4.09
CA PRO A 239 23.25 2.72 -3.87
C PRO A 239 24.26 3.79 -4.30
N ARG A 240 23.83 4.79 -5.07
CA ARG A 240 24.69 5.89 -5.56
C ARG A 240 24.81 7.01 -4.54
N THR A 241 23.74 7.26 -3.79
CA THR A 241 23.64 8.37 -2.84
C THR A 241 23.53 7.90 -1.39
N CYS A 242 23.18 6.62 -1.17
CA CYS A 242 22.83 6.05 0.13
C CYS A 242 21.65 6.71 0.84
N LEU A 243 20.96 7.64 0.18
CA LEU A 243 19.70 8.21 0.64
C LEU A 243 18.54 7.24 0.33
N PRO A 244 17.45 7.27 1.12
CA PRO A 244 16.23 6.58 0.76
C PRO A 244 15.72 7.02 -0.62
N TYR A 245 15.30 6.08 -1.47
CA TYR A 245 14.72 6.44 -2.78
C TYR A 245 13.53 7.38 -2.65
N GLY A 246 12.70 7.23 -1.60
CA GLY A 246 11.56 8.09 -1.33
C GLY A 246 11.90 9.45 -0.70
N PHE A 247 13.18 9.82 -0.58
CA PHE A 247 13.61 11.07 0.04
C PHE A 247 12.95 12.32 -0.59
N PHE A 248 12.74 12.32 -1.91
CA PHE A 248 12.10 13.43 -2.62
C PHE A 248 10.62 13.65 -2.25
N LEU A 249 9.99 12.72 -1.53
CA LEU A 249 8.61 12.83 -1.04
C LEU A 249 8.52 13.58 0.29
N GLU A 250 9.64 14.07 0.82
CA GLU A 250 9.68 14.80 2.10
C GLU A 250 8.64 15.92 2.14
N LEU A 251 7.88 15.97 3.21
CA LEU A 251 6.91 17.01 3.45
C LEU A 251 7.30 17.80 4.72
N GLY A 252 7.63 19.07 4.54
CA GLY A 252 8.30 19.84 5.59
C GLY A 252 9.72 19.31 5.82
N ASP A 253 10.12 19.19 7.08
CA ASP A 253 11.45 18.70 7.51
C ASP A 253 11.36 17.34 8.20
N GLU A 254 10.44 16.46 7.78
CA GLU A 254 10.15 15.21 8.49
C GLU A 254 11.30 14.20 8.44
N PHE A 255 12.03 14.15 7.34
CA PHE A 255 13.22 13.30 7.20
C PHE A 255 14.47 13.98 7.69
N ASN A 256 14.63 15.27 7.37
CA ASN A 256 15.73 16.12 7.81
C ASN A 256 17.11 15.48 7.63
N LEU A 257 17.34 14.91 6.42
CA LEU A 257 18.57 14.24 6.04
C LEU A 257 19.47 15.17 5.23
N VAL A 258 20.77 14.89 5.30
CA VAL A 258 21.77 15.42 4.36
C VAL A 258 22.45 14.26 3.62
N GLN A 259 23.18 14.55 2.55
CA GLN A 259 23.95 13.55 1.80
C GLN A 259 24.95 12.87 2.73
N PRO A 260 24.94 11.52 2.86
CA PRO A 260 25.96 10.78 3.61
C PRO A 260 27.36 10.96 3.03
N LYS A 261 28.39 10.83 3.86
CA LYS A 261 29.78 10.80 3.40
C LYS A 261 30.04 9.56 2.53
N ALA A 262 30.95 9.71 1.56
CA ALA A 262 31.27 8.63 0.62
C ALA A 262 31.84 7.38 1.32
N GLU A 263 32.64 7.57 2.39
CA GLU A 263 33.21 6.47 3.18
C GLU A 263 32.14 5.63 3.88
N GLU A 264 31.07 6.27 4.40
CA GLU A 264 29.95 5.59 5.03
C GLU A 264 29.18 4.76 4.01
N CYS A 265 28.99 5.28 2.80
CA CYS A 265 28.36 4.55 1.71
C CYS A 265 29.19 3.33 1.27
N ALA A 266 30.50 3.48 1.15
CA ALA A 266 31.43 2.41 0.79
C ALA A 266 31.45 1.31 1.87
N ALA A 267 31.52 1.69 3.16
CA ALA A 267 31.50 0.75 4.28
C ALA A 267 30.17 -0.05 4.34
N ALA A 268 29.05 0.61 4.12
CA ALA A 268 27.75 -0.06 4.08
C ALA A 268 27.59 -1.00 2.88
N ALA A 269 28.23 -0.72 1.75
CA ALA A 269 28.21 -1.57 0.57
C ALA A 269 28.96 -2.90 0.80
N THR A 270 30.09 -2.87 1.54
CA THR A 270 30.88 -4.07 1.88
C THR A 270 30.21 -4.93 2.97
N GLY A 271 29.38 -4.33 3.82
CA GLY A 271 28.61 -5.03 4.86
C GLY A 271 27.30 -5.68 4.37
N ARG A 272 26.96 -5.58 3.09
CA ARG A 272 25.80 -6.22 2.47
C ARG A 272 26.12 -7.67 2.18
N GLY A 273 25.82 -8.57 3.06
CA GLY A 273 26.10 -10.00 2.94
C GLY A 273 25.97 -10.69 4.31
N GLY A 274 25.11 -10.17 5.16
CA GLY A 274 24.79 -10.86 6.42
C GLY A 274 24.02 -12.15 6.17
N PRO A 275 24.03 -13.09 7.10
CA PRO A 275 23.42 -14.43 6.97
C PRO A 275 21.92 -14.44 6.68
N ASN A 276 21.32 -13.28 6.41
CA ASN A 276 19.89 -13.08 6.14
C ASN A 276 19.59 -12.33 4.85
N ASP A 277 20.55 -12.27 3.92
CA ASP A 277 20.41 -11.57 2.64
C ASP A 277 19.62 -12.36 1.55
N GLY A 278 19.13 -13.54 1.89
CA GLY A 278 18.45 -14.42 0.93
C GLY A 278 19.41 -15.15 -0.02
N SER A 279 20.70 -15.19 0.28
CA SER A 279 21.72 -15.88 -0.54
C SER A 279 21.50 -17.39 -0.67
N ASP A 280 20.62 -17.97 0.13
CA ASP A 280 20.17 -19.38 0.03
C ASP A 280 19.02 -19.57 -0.98
N GLY A 281 18.63 -18.53 -1.73
CA GLY A 281 17.60 -18.57 -2.77
C GLY A 281 16.17 -18.75 -2.27
N ALA A 282 15.95 -18.81 -0.94
CA ALA A 282 14.60 -18.93 -0.40
C ALA A 282 13.88 -17.57 -0.40
N PRO A 283 12.62 -17.49 -0.89
CA PRO A 283 11.83 -16.27 -0.82
C PRO A 283 11.58 -15.88 0.63
N ARG A 284 12.15 -14.74 1.07
CA ARG A 284 12.09 -14.31 2.48
C ARG A 284 11.68 -12.86 2.64
N ASN A 285 11.05 -12.30 1.64
CA ASN A 285 10.82 -10.88 1.56
C ASN A 285 9.35 -10.58 1.33
N THR A 286 8.90 -9.44 1.78
CA THR A 286 7.50 -9.03 1.67
C THR A 286 7.36 -7.60 2.18
N THR A 287 6.64 -6.77 1.48
CA THR A 287 6.18 -5.46 1.98
C THR A 287 4.67 -5.49 2.11
N ILE A 288 4.18 -5.35 3.33
CA ILE A 288 2.74 -5.28 3.60
C ILE A 288 2.37 -3.92 4.16
N ALA A 289 1.28 -3.35 3.64
CA ALA A 289 0.90 -1.98 3.97
C ALA A 289 -0.62 -1.80 4.03
N LEU A 290 -1.02 -0.71 4.65
CA LEU A 290 -2.38 -0.20 4.60
C LEU A 290 -2.33 1.31 4.34
N VAL A 291 -3.16 1.77 3.41
CA VAL A 291 -3.46 3.18 3.18
C VAL A 291 -4.90 3.45 3.59
N ALA A 292 -5.11 4.46 4.42
CA ALA A 292 -6.43 4.79 4.95
C ALA A 292 -6.81 6.25 4.70
N THR A 293 -8.12 6.51 4.68
CA THR A 293 -8.70 7.85 4.58
C THR A 293 -10.01 7.94 5.35
N ASP A 294 -10.38 9.14 5.76
CA ASP A 294 -11.72 9.47 6.26
C ASP A 294 -12.70 9.88 5.14
N ALA A 295 -12.25 9.88 3.89
CA ALA A 295 -13.13 10.08 2.74
C ALA A 295 -14.09 8.88 2.55
N PRO A 296 -15.35 9.12 2.12
CA PRO A 296 -16.36 8.08 1.95
C PRO A 296 -16.15 7.32 0.61
N LEU A 297 -15.32 6.29 0.63
CA LEU A 297 -15.02 5.47 -0.54
C LEU A 297 -15.91 4.22 -0.61
N PHE A 298 -16.38 3.88 -1.80
CA PHE A 298 -16.94 2.57 -2.09
C PHE A 298 -15.84 1.50 -2.17
N ASP A 299 -16.21 0.22 -2.15
CA ASP A 299 -15.30 -0.93 -2.21
C ASP A 299 -14.34 -0.86 -3.42
N LEU A 300 -14.88 -0.58 -4.62
CA LEU A 300 -14.07 -0.39 -5.83
C LEU A 300 -13.05 0.76 -5.71
N GLU A 301 -13.43 1.83 -5.03
CA GLU A 301 -12.56 3.00 -4.83
C GLU A 301 -11.48 2.71 -3.76
N ALA A 302 -11.83 1.98 -2.71
CA ALA A 302 -10.86 1.52 -1.71
C ALA A 302 -9.84 0.53 -2.33
N GLU A 303 -10.28 -0.38 -3.20
CA GLU A 303 -9.38 -1.23 -3.98
C GLU A 303 -8.50 -0.38 -4.90
N ARG A 304 -9.08 0.59 -5.62
CA ARG A 304 -8.33 1.47 -6.50
C ARG A 304 -7.27 2.30 -5.76
N MET A 305 -7.59 2.77 -4.56
CA MET A 305 -6.62 3.45 -3.68
C MET A 305 -5.44 2.51 -3.35
N ALA A 306 -5.71 1.26 -2.99
CA ALA A 306 -4.67 0.25 -2.73
C ALA A 306 -3.80 -0.02 -3.98
N GLN A 307 -4.42 -0.12 -5.16
CA GLN A 307 -3.71 -0.32 -6.42
C GLN A 307 -2.75 0.85 -6.73
N ILE A 308 -3.23 2.09 -6.62
CA ILE A 308 -2.42 3.28 -6.90
C ILE A 308 -1.33 3.47 -5.85
N ALA A 309 -1.57 3.09 -4.59
CA ALA A 309 -0.59 3.16 -3.52
C ALA A 309 0.69 2.35 -3.81
N ASN A 310 0.62 1.27 -4.61
CA ASN A 310 1.81 0.55 -5.07
C ASN A 310 2.81 1.43 -5.85
N ALA A 311 2.35 2.52 -6.48
CA ALA A 311 3.26 3.50 -7.09
C ALA A 311 4.18 4.16 -6.04
N GLY A 312 3.71 4.34 -4.80
CA GLY A 312 4.53 4.81 -3.67
C GLY A 312 5.64 3.82 -3.31
N LEU A 313 5.32 2.52 -3.26
CA LEU A 313 6.31 1.46 -3.06
C LEU A 313 7.33 1.45 -4.19
N ALA A 314 6.89 1.53 -5.46
CA ALA A 314 7.77 1.52 -6.63
C ALA A 314 8.71 2.75 -6.70
N ARG A 315 8.29 3.88 -6.14
CA ARG A 315 9.14 5.09 -6.01
C ARG A 315 10.17 4.98 -4.89
N SER A 316 9.90 4.14 -3.87
CA SER A 316 10.67 4.11 -2.61
C SER A 316 11.47 2.82 -2.42
N ILE A 317 11.30 1.80 -3.27
CA ILE A 317 11.94 0.48 -3.18
C ILE A 317 12.36 0.02 -4.57
N ARG A 318 13.59 -0.50 -4.73
CA ARG A 318 14.08 -1.00 -6.03
C ARG A 318 14.95 -2.25 -5.88
N PRO A 319 14.66 -3.35 -6.65
CA PRO A 319 13.37 -3.62 -7.30
C PRO A 319 12.27 -3.89 -6.29
N ILE A 320 11.00 -3.88 -6.72
CA ILE A 320 9.83 -4.20 -5.90
C ILE A 320 8.96 -5.22 -6.64
N HIS A 321 8.09 -5.91 -5.92
CA HIS A 321 7.13 -6.87 -6.46
C HIS A 321 7.78 -8.07 -7.16
N GLY A 322 8.90 -8.54 -6.60
CA GLY A 322 9.58 -9.73 -7.09
C GLY A 322 8.73 -11.00 -6.94
N ILE A 323 9.12 -12.05 -7.68
CA ILE A 323 8.42 -13.35 -7.65
C ILE A 323 8.44 -13.99 -6.25
N GLY A 324 9.44 -13.68 -5.44
CA GLY A 324 9.59 -14.15 -4.06
C GLY A 324 9.05 -13.18 -3.00
N ASP A 325 8.52 -12.01 -3.40
CA ASP A 325 7.89 -11.06 -2.50
C ASP A 325 6.41 -11.39 -2.31
N GLY A 326 5.87 -11.11 -1.13
CA GLY A 326 4.44 -11.27 -0.83
C GLY A 326 3.70 -9.94 -0.75
N ASP A 327 4.14 -8.93 -1.49
CA ASP A 327 3.72 -7.55 -1.37
C ASP A 327 2.21 -7.37 -1.50
N THR A 328 1.61 -6.82 -0.46
CA THR A 328 0.17 -6.61 -0.36
C THR A 328 -0.11 -5.25 0.27
N VAL A 329 -0.96 -4.45 -0.37
CA VAL A 329 -1.44 -3.16 0.13
C VAL A 329 -2.94 -3.22 0.33
N PHE A 330 -3.41 -2.86 1.52
CA PHE A 330 -4.83 -2.64 1.80
C PHE A 330 -5.19 -1.18 1.62
N GLY A 331 -6.40 -0.92 1.14
CA GLY A 331 -7.05 0.40 1.15
C GLY A 331 -8.20 0.38 2.14
N MET A 332 -8.36 1.41 2.97
CA MET A 332 -9.40 1.46 4.00
C MET A 332 -10.02 2.85 4.10
N ALA A 333 -11.35 2.94 4.14
CA ALA A 333 -12.08 4.18 4.31
C ALA A 333 -12.99 4.10 5.54
N THR A 334 -12.78 5.00 6.51
CA THR A 334 -13.49 4.96 7.80
C THR A 334 -14.88 5.57 7.76
N THR A 335 -15.20 6.36 6.74
CA THR A 335 -16.55 6.89 6.51
C THR A 335 -17.24 6.04 5.45
N LEU A 336 -18.40 5.50 5.78
CA LEU A 336 -19.18 4.71 4.84
C LEU A 336 -19.81 5.63 3.77
N PRO A 337 -19.71 5.27 2.47
CA PRO A 337 -20.19 6.11 1.39
C PRO A 337 -21.73 6.12 1.32
N THR A 338 -22.29 7.29 1.10
CA THR A 338 -23.72 7.48 0.77
C THR A 338 -23.93 8.05 -0.63
N THR A 339 -22.92 8.72 -1.17
CA THR A 339 -22.92 9.34 -2.51
C THR A 339 -21.56 9.21 -3.14
N GLN A 340 -21.52 9.19 -4.47
CA GLN A 340 -20.27 9.17 -5.25
C GLN A 340 -19.49 10.46 -5.06
N MET A 341 -18.20 10.35 -4.82
CA MET A 341 -17.28 11.48 -4.80
C MET A 341 -16.97 12.00 -6.20
N SER A 342 -16.50 13.24 -6.30
CA SER A 342 -16.01 13.77 -7.59
C SER A 342 -14.73 13.03 -8.01
N ASN A 343 -14.52 12.88 -9.32
CA ASN A 343 -13.28 12.30 -9.86
C ASN A 343 -12.04 13.11 -9.45
N GLY A 344 -12.17 14.42 -9.24
CA GLY A 344 -11.08 15.29 -8.78
C GLY A 344 -10.66 14.97 -7.34
N ASP A 345 -11.62 14.77 -6.44
CA ASP A 345 -11.37 14.38 -5.05
C ASP A 345 -10.77 12.96 -4.97
N LEU A 346 -11.35 12.00 -5.70
CA LEU A 346 -10.83 10.63 -5.77
C LEU A 346 -9.38 10.60 -6.24
N GLN A 347 -9.07 11.32 -7.34
CA GLN A 347 -7.70 11.36 -7.87
C GLN A 347 -6.71 11.98 -6.87
N ALA A 348 -7.13 13.02 -6.14
CA ALA A 348 -6.29 13.64 -5.12
C ALA A 348 -6.01 12.69 -3.96
N ILE A 349 -7.01 11.96 -3.47
CA ILE A 349 -6.89 10.96 -2.41
C ILE A 349 -5.97 9.82 -2.86
N PHE A 350 -6.13 9.30 -4.07
CA PHE A 350 -5.31 8.20 -4.58
C PHE A 350 -3.84 8.60 -4.76
N ASN A 351 -3.59 9.81 -5.29
CA ASN A 351 -2.23 10.33 -5.43
C ASN A 351 -1.58 10.54 -4.05
N ALA A 352 -2.33 11.13 -3.11
CA ALA A 352 -1.88 11.28 -1.73
C ALA A 352 -1.58 9.92 -1.07
N GLY A 353 -2.41 8.90 -1.35
CA GLY A 353 -2.19 7.52 -0.89
C GLY A 353 -0.86 6.94 -1.35
N ALA A 354 -0.47 7.18 -2.60
CA ALA A 354 0.82 6.75 -3.11
C ALA A 354 1.99 7.48 -2.44
N ASP A 355 1.90 8.80 -2.31
CA ASP A 355 2.98 9.61 -1.75
C ASP A 355 3.15 9.36 -0.25
N VAL A 356 2.05 9.24 0.50
CA VAL A 356 2.09 8.96 1.94
C VAL A 356 2.63 7.57 2.24
N LEU A 357 2.36 6.56 1.39
CA LEU A 357 2.95 5.24 1.54
C LEU A 357 4.46 5.27 1.27
N GLY A 358 4.92 6.01 0.25
CA GLY A 358 6.35 6.23 0.02
C GLY A 358 7.06 6.92 1.19
N ARG A 359 6.41 7.91 1.82
CA ARG A 359 6.91 8.57 3.05
C ARG A 359 6.98 7.61 4.24
N ALA A 360 5.95 6.76 4.42
CA ALA A 360 5.96 5.72 5.45
C ALA A 360 7.13 4.74 5.27
N VAL A 361 7.50 4.39 4.03
CA VAL A 361 8.71 3.59 3.73
C VAL A 361 9.96 4.30 4.25
N VAL A 362 10.12 5.61 4.01
CA VAL A 362 11.27 6.36 4.51
C VAL A 362 11.29 6.39 6.04
N HIS A 363 10.15 6.63 6.69
CA HIS A 363 10.06 6.58 8.16
C HIS A 363 10.44 5.19 8.72
N ALA A 364 10.04 4.09 8.07
CA ALA A 364 10.46 2.75 8.46
C ALA A 364 11.99 2.61 8.47
N VAL A 365 12.65 3.09 7.42
CA VAL A 365 14.11 3.09 7.28
C VAL A 365 14.78 3.89 8.39
N LEU A 366 14.32 5.14 8.61
CA LEU A 366 14.95 6.10 9.51
C LEU A 366 14.77 5.75 10.99
N MET A 367 13.62 5.18 11.36
CA MET A 367 13.26 4.90 12.75
C MET A 367 13.64 3.50 13.20
N SER A 368 14.11 2.64 12.29
CA SER A 368 14.58 1.30 12.64
C SER A 368 15.91 1.37 13.37
N LYS A 369 15.92 0.87 14.60
CA LYS A 369 17.15 0.67 15.39
C LYS A 369 17.55 -0.81 15.37
N GLN A 370 18.83 -1.09 15.58
CA GLN A 370 19.32 -2.47 15.70
C GLN A 370 18.72 -3.17 16.95
N VAL A 371 18.27 -4.40 16.77
CA VAL A 371 17.82 -5.28 17.86
C VAL A 371 18.55 -6.62 17.72
N GLY A 372 19.36 -6.98 18.68
CA GLY A 372 20.19 -8.19 18.65
C GLY A 372 21.07 -8.23 17.39
N THR A 373 20.97 -9.31 16.60
CA THR A 373 21.72 -9.51 15.34
C THR A 373 21.05 -8.86 14.13
N SER A 374 20.03 -7.99 14.33
CA SER A 374 19.40 -7.32 13.18
C SER A 374 20.34 -6.35 12.49
N ARG A 375 19.93 -5.92 11.28
CA ARG A 375 20.58 -4.83 10.57
C ARG A 375 20.69 -3.60 11.47
N ALA A 376 21.83 -2.92 11.41
CA ALA A 376 22.00 -1.61 12.02
C ALA A 376 21.00 -0.61 11.43
N GLY A 377 20.51 0.31 12.25
CA GLY A 377 19.61 1.38 11.81
C GLY A 377 20.29 2.31 10.81
N TYR A 378 19.48 3.04 10.03
CA TYR A 378 20.00 3.95 8.99
C TYR A 378 21.00 4.96 9.56
N CYS A 379 20.64 5.69 10.62
CA CYS A 379 21.52 6.68 11.24
C CYS A 379 22.73 6.07 11.97
N GLN A 380 22.73 4.77 12.25
CA GLN A 380 23.91 4.05 12.74
C GLN A 380 24.89 3.72 11.60
N GLN A 381 24.37 3.44 10.40
CA GLN A 381 25.18 3.17 9.21
C GLN A 381 25.66 4.45 8.52
N TYR A 382 24.87 5.51 8.59
CA TYR A 382 25.10 6.80 7.93
C TYR A 382 24.94 7.96 8.91
N PRO A 383 25.80 8.07 9.96
CA PRO A 383 25.66 9.08 10.99
C PRO A 383 25.76 10.51 10.43
N SER A 384 26.58 10.75 9.40
CA SER A 384 26.69 12.05 8.76
C SER A 384 25.39 12.50 8.08
N ALA A 385 24.57 11.56 7.60
CA ALA A 385 23.28 11.89 7.02
C ALA A 385 22.25 12.39 8.03
N CYS A 386 22.40 12.02 9.31
CA CYS A 386 21.42 12.28 10.36
C CYS A 386 21.80 13.44 11.30
N VAL A 387 22.82 14.20 11.00
CA VAL A 387 23.31 15.30 11.88
C VAL A 387 22.24 16.33 12.24
N LYS A 388 21.32 16.62 11.31
CA LYS A 388 20.21 17.54 11.57
C LYS A 388 19.08 16.92 12.40
N ARG A 389 19.05 15.59 12.53
CA ARG A 389 18.02 14.85 13.29
C ARG A 389 18.37 14.75 14.79
N THR A 390 19.66 14.78 15.12
CA THR A 390 20.13 14.61 16.50
C THR A 390 19.94 15.85 17.36
N GLY A 391 19.54 16.98 16.76
CA GLY A 391 19.29 18.25 17.44
C GLY A 391 17.80 18.53 17.77
N LYS A 392 16.90 17.54 17.61
CA LYS A 392 15.47 17.68 17.92
C LYS A 392 15.06 16.84 19.10
#